data_d49c5003e550f56650a5a70c78bf5496
#
_entry.id   d49c5003e550f56650a5a70c78bf5496
#
_cell.length_a   1.000
_cell.length_b   1.000
_cell.length_c   1.000
_cell.angle_alpha   90.00
_cell.angle_beta   90.00
_cell.angle_gamma   90.00
#
_symmetry.space_group_name_H-M   'P 1'
#
loop_
_entity.id
_entity.type
_entity.pdbx_description
1 polymer ?
#
loop_
_entity_poly.entity_id
_entity_poly.type
_entity_poly.pdbx_seq_one_letter_code
_entity_poly.pdbx_strand_id
1 'polypeptide(L)'
;LDKFIATAIYTGILTDTGSFRFSNTNRAAFAICQEMLDLGVDPYDISQRVYGTYSLGRIKLLNLALDSIEISNNGKVSIMTLTKDMFAETHTQPEDGDGLINYAKRIEDIKVAALIQEDHNGNGPSENQNMYHVSLRSDGSIDVATIASMFGGGGHSSAAGFNIESTLSEIKSIILNLANTM
;
A
#
# COMPACT_ATOMS: atom_id res chain seq x y z
N LEU A 1 -20.77 26.50 -1.66
CA LEU A 1 -19.43 25.94 -1.51
C LEU A 1 -18.43 26.97 -1.98
N ASP A 2 -17.37 27.17 -1.20
CA ASP A 2 -16.22 27.99 -1.64
C ASP A 2 -15.13 27.09 -2.27
N LYS A 3 -14.16 27.74 -2.93
CA LYS A 3 -13.06 27.03 -3.60
C LYS A 3 -12.25 26.13 -2.66
N PHE A 4 -12.10 26.52 -1.38
CA PHE A 4 -11.34 25.74 -0.41
C PHE A 4 -12.02 24.39 -0.11
N ILE A 5 -13.32 24.42 0.16
CA ILE A 5 -14.12 23.21 0.39
C ILE A 5 -14.19 22.37 -0.88
N ALA A 6 -14.39 23.01 -2.05
CA ALA A 6 -14.39 22.32 -3.33
C ALA A 6 -13.07 21.58 -3.59
N THR A 7 -11.93 22.20 -3.27
CA THR A 7 -10.60 21.59 -3.37
C THR A 7 -10.48 20.35 -2.48
N ALA A 8 -10.98 20.44 -1.23
CA ALA A 8 -10.94 19.29 -0.31
C ALA A 8 -11.81 18.12 -0.80
N ILE A 9 -13.02 18.40 -1.33
CA ILE A 9 -13.91 17.39 -1.89
C ILE A 9 -13.28 16.73 -3.11
N TYR A 10 -12.75 17.51 -4.05
CA TYR A 10 -12.08 16.98 -5.24
C TYR A 10 -10.88 16.11 -4.85
N THR A 11 -10.03 16.58 -3.92
CA THR A 11 -8.88 15.82 -3.44
C THR A 11 -9.31 14.49 -2.81
N GLY A 12 -10.36 14.49 -1.99
CA GLY A 12 -10.91 13.27 -1.39
C GLY A 12 -11.37 12.27 -2.44
N ILE A 13 -12.14 12.72 -3.45
CA ILE A 13 -12.58 11.83 -4.54
C ILE A 13 -11.39 11.32 -5.35
N LEU A 14 -10.44 12.18 -5.70
CA LEU A 14 -9.24 11.82 -6.45
C LEU A 14 -8.42 10.72 -5.74
N THR A 15 -8.22 10.86 -4.45
CA THR A 15 -7.42 9.91 -3.65
C THR A 15 -8.17 8.62 -3.38
N ASP A 16 -9.44 8.68 -2.98
CA ASP A 16 -10.27 7.51 -2.66
C ASP A 16 -10.54 6.62 -3.89
N THR A 17 -10.68 7.23 -5.06
CA THR A 17 -10.85 6.51 -6.33
C THR A 17 -9.52 6.06 -6.98
N GLY A 18 -8.40 6.31 -6.31
CA GLY A 18 -7.08 6.02 -6.87
C GLY A 18 -6.82 6.70 -8.22
N SER A 19 -7.15 7.97 -8.33
CA SER A 19 -7.15 8.74 -9.59
C SER A 19 -8.12 8.14 -10.63
N PHE A 20 -9.34 7.86 -10.20
CA PHE A 20 -10.43 7.30 -11.01
C PHE A 20 -10.15 5.91 -11.63
N ARG A 21 -9.27 5.12 -11.00
CA ARG A 21 -8.88 3.78 -11.48
C ARG A 21 -9.52 2.64 -10.69
N PHE A 22 -10.11 2.93 -9.51
CA PHE A 22 -10.70 1.90 -8.68
C PHE A 22 -12.17 1.66 -9.01
N SER A 23 -12.71 0.53 -8.58
CA SER A 23 -14.07 0.09 -8.86
C SER A 23 -15.17 0.96 -8.23
N ASN A 24 -14.84 1.77 -7.23
CA ASN A 24 -15.74 2.76 -6.62
C ASN A 24 -15.89 4.03 -7.50
N THR A 25 -15.13 4.17 -8.58
CA THR A 25 -15.29 5.24 -9.56
C THR A 25 -16.61 5.06 -10.30
N ASN A 26 -17.49 6.06 -10.21
CA ASN A 26 -18.81 6.01 -10.79
C ASN A 26 -19.23 7.38 -11.37
N ARG A 27 -20.41 7.42 -11.99
CA ARG A 27 -20.96 8.66 -12.58
C ARG A 27 -21.09 9.80 -11.58
N ALA A 28 -21.48 9.49 -10.34
CA ALA A 28 -21.64 10.51 -9.32
C ALA A 28 -20.30 11.18 -8.94
N ALA A 29 -19.20 10.39 -8.85
CA ALA A 29 -17.86 10.91 -8.61
C ALA A 29 -17.46 11.93 -9.69
N PHE A 30 -17.68 11.62 -10.97
CA PHE A 30 -17.39 12.56 -12.07
C PHE A 30 -18.30 13.78 -12.06
N ALA A 31 -19.60 13.63 -11.76
CA ALA A 31 -20.52 14.75 -11.67
C ALA A 31 -20.12 15.74 -10.57
N ILE A 32 -19.78 15.24 -9.37
CA ILE A 32 -19.29 16.06 -8.27
C ILE A 32 -17.97 16.76 -8.65
N CYS A 33 -17.03 16.03 -9.28
CA CYS A 33 -15.79 16.63 -9.74
C CYS A 33 -16.02 17.77 -10.74
N GLN A 34 -16.97 17.63 -11.67
CA GLN A 34 -17.36 18.71 -12.58
C GLN A 34 -17.80 19.95 -11.82
N GLU A 35 -18.70 19.82 -10.84
CA GLU A 35 -19.14 20.94 -10.00
C GLU A 35 -17.96 21.61 -9.26
N MET A 36 -16.97 20.81 -8.81
CA MET A 36 -15.79 21.36 -8.13
C MET A 36 -14.91 22.17 -9.10
N LEU A 37 -14.79 21.72 -10.35
CA LEU A 37 -14.09 22.49 -11.39
C LEU A 37 -14.79 23.82 -11.70
N ASP A 38 -16.14 23.82 -11.74
CA ASP A 38 -16.93 25.05 -11.95
C ASP A 38 -16.70 26.06 -10.81
N LEU A 39 -16.35 25.60 -9.62
CA LEU A 39 -15.93 26.43 -8.47
C LEU A 39 -14.44 26.83 -8.50
N GLY A 40 -13.74 26.55 -9.59
CA GLY A 40 -12.36 26.99 -9.82
C GLY A 40 -11.28 26.07 -9.25
N VAL A 41 -11.62 24.81 -8.97
CA VAL A 41 -10.60 23.80 -8.63
C VAL A 41 -9.71 23.52 -9.85
N ASP A 42 -8.40 23.47 -9.64
CA ASP A 42 -7.44 23.08 -10.67
C ASP A 42 -6.99 21.62 -10.45
N PRO A 43 -7.45 20.68 -11.29
CA PRO A 43 -7.08 19.27 -11.18
C PRO A 43 -5.58 19.02 -11.32
N TYR A 44 -4.90 19.82 -12.16
CA TYR A 44 -3.46 19.69 -12.36
C TYR A 44 -2.68 20.04 -11.09
N ASP A 45 -2.99 21.20 -10.47
CA ASP A 45 -2.33 21.62 -9.22
C ASP A 45 -2.53 20.59 -8.11
N ILE A 46 -3.75 20.07 -7.95
CA ILE A 46 -4.03 19.03 -6.95
C ILE A 46 -3.25 17.74 -7.27
N SER A 47 -3.28 17.29 -8.51
CA SER A 47 -2.57 16.09 -8.92
C SER A 47 -1.05 16.20 -8.71
N GLN A 48 -0.46 17.38 -8.99
CA GLN A 48 0.94 17.63 -8.72
C GLN A 48 1.25 17.62 -7.22
N ARG A 49 0.39 18.18 -6.38
CA ARG A 49 0.58 18.17 -4.91
C ARG A 49 0.42 16.78 -4.30
N VAL A 50 -0.50 15.96 -4.82
CA VAL A 50 -0.79 14.63 -4.28
C VAL A 50 0.19 13.58 -4.82
N TYR A 51 0.55 13.63 -6.10
CA TYR A 51 1.30 12.57 -6.78
C TYR A 51 2.58 13.03 -7.49
N GLY A 52 2.79 14.32 -7.62
CA GLY A 52 3.73 14.87 -8.61
C GLY A 52 5.20 14.84 -8.24
N THR A 53 5.54 14.72 -6.96
CA THR A 53 6.96 14.81 -6.57
C THR A 53 7.31 13.77 -5.49
N TYR A 54 8.34 13.00 -5.77
CA TYR A 54 8.99 12.15 -4.77
C TYR A 54 10.39 12.68 -4.47
N SER A 55 10.82 12.56 -3.22
CA SER A 55 12.21 12.79 -2.86
C SER A 55 13.14 11.79 -3.57
N LEU A 56 14.39 12.15 -3.77
CA LEU A 56 15.39 11.20 -4.27
C LEU A 56 15.53 9.99 -3.33
N GLY A 57 15.39 10.21 -2.01
CA GLY A 57 15.37 9.15 -1.02
C GLY A 57 14.26 8.14 -1.30
N ARG A 58 13.03 8.61 -1.53
CA ARG A 58 11.90 7.74 -1.86
C ARG A 58 12.10 6.94 -3.15
N ILE A 59 12.74 7.54 -4.17
CA ILE A 59 13.09 6.81 -5.40
C ILE A 59 14.12 5.70 -5.12
N LYS A 60 15.10 5.98 -4.27
CA LYS A 60 16.07 4.96 -3.83
C LYS A 60 15.41 3.86 -3.01
N LEU A 61 14.50 4.23 -2.08
CA LEU A 61 13.72 3.27 -1.31
C LEU A 61 12.88 2.37 -2.22
N LEU A 62 12.24 2.94 -3.25
CA LEU A 62 11.51 2.16 -4.25
C LEU A 62 12.43 1.15 -4.94
N ASN A 63 13.65 1.52 -5.31
CA ASN A 63 14.61 0.59 -5.92
C ASN A 63 14.91 -0.59 -4.97
N LEU A 64 15.26 -0.33 -3.71
CA LEU A 64 15.51 -1.38 -2.73
C LEU A 64 14.27 -2.26 -2.49
N ALA A 65 13.08 -1.66 -2.45
CA ALA A 65 11.83 -2.38 -2.31
C ALA A 65 11.56 -3.30 -3.51
N LEU A 66 11.81 -2.86 -4.74
CA LEU A 66 11.68 -3.69 -5.95
C LEU A 66 12.67 -4.85 -5.95
N ASP A 67 13.91 -4.63 -5.54
CA ASP A 67 14.94 -5.67 -5.43
C ASP A 67 14.58 -6.72 -4.37
N SER A 68 13.75 -6.37 -3.37
CA SER A 68 13.28 -7.29 -2.33
C SER A 68 12.12 -8.20 -2.75
N ILE A 69 11.60 -8.06 -3.97
CA ILE A 69 10.41 -8.80 -4.40
C ILE A 69 10.70 -10.29 -4.49
N GLU A 70 9.88 -11.07 -3.78
CA GLU A 70 9.84 -12.53 -3.86
C GLU A 70 8.45 -12.98 -4.35
N ILE A 71 8.43 -14.03 -5.16
CA ILE A 71 7.18 -14.59 -5.71
C ILE A 71 7.04 -16.03 -5.27
N SER A 72 5.83 -16.41 -4.87
CA SER A 72 5.50 -17.79 -4.51
C SER A 72 5.70 -18.76 -5.68
N ASN A 73 5.95 -20.04 -5.38
CA ASN A 73 6.21 -21.08 -6.39
C ASN A 73 5.08 -21.23 -7.42
N ASN A 74 3.83 -20.95 -7.03
CA ASN A 74 2.68 -21.00 -7.95
C ASN A 74 2.44 -19.68 -8.70
N GLY A 75 3.27 -18.64 -8.46
CA GLY A 75 3.18 -17.34 -9.13
C GLY A 75 1.98 -16.49 -8.71
N LYS A 76 1.30 -16.80 -7.58
CA LYS A 76 0.06 -16.11 -7.20
C LYS A 76 0.23 -15.09 -6.07
N VAL A 77 1.31 -15.19 -5.32
CA VAL A 77 1.61 -14.28 -4.21
C VAL A 77 2.95 -13.60 -4.43
N SER A 78 3.00 -12.30 -4.27
CA SER A 78 4.23 -11.51 -4.23
C SER A 78 4.45 -10.93 -2.84
N ILE A 79 5.71 -10.89 -2.41
CA ILE A 79 6.14 -10.27 -1.16
C ILE A 79 7.15 -9.18 -1.49
N MET A 80 6.96 -8.02 -0.91
CA MET A 80 7.92 -6.91 -0.90
C MET A 80 8.29 -6.62 0.56
N THR A 81 9.54 -6.26 0.82
CA THR A 81 10.04 -6.02 2.18
C THR A 81 10.63 -4.63 2.30
N LEU A 82 10.35 -3.96 3.41
CA LEU A 82 10.99 -2.71 3.82
C LEU A 82 11.57 -2.90 5.22
N THR A 83 12.88 -2.79 5.36
CA THR A 83 13.59 -2.90 6.63
C THR A 83 14.01 -1.53 7.17
N LYS A 84 14.31 -1.43 8.47
CA LYS A 84 14.88 -0.22 9.08
C LYS A 84 16.15 0.25 8.35
N ASP A 85 16.99 -0.68 7.93
CA ASP A 85 18.23 -0.36 7.23
C ASP A 85 17.97 0.30 5.88
N MET A 86 16.95 -0.14 5.12
CA MET A 86 16.56 0.50 3.85
C MET A 86 16.12 1.95 4.05
N PHE A 87 15.34 2.22 5.10
CA PHE A 87 14.93 3.59 5.42
C PHE A 87 16.12 4.45 5.85
N ALA A 88 17.03 3.91 6.67
CA ALA A 88 18.24 4.59 7.11
C ALA A 88 19.17 4.90 5.93
N GLU A 89 19.42 3.93 5.04
CA GLU A 89 20.26 4.09 3.84
C GLU A 89 19.74 5.16 2.90
N THR A 90 18.43 5.23 2.73
CA THR A 90 17.78 6.16 1.80
C THR A 90 17.42 7.50 2.42
N HIS A 91 17.63 7.66 3.74
CA HIS A 91 17.23 8.84 4.53
C HIS A 91 15.72 9.15 4.38
N THR A 92 14.89 8.11 4.44
CA THR A 92 13.44 8.19 4.31
C THR A 92 12.73 7.84 5.61
N GLN A 93 11.42 8.11 5.66
CA GLN A 93 10.54 7.82 6.79
C GLN A 93 9.59 6.66 6.44
N PRO A 94 8.94 6.01 7.43
CA PRO A 94 7.99 4.93 7.19
C PRO A 94 6.89 5.25 6.19
N GLU A 95 6.43 6.51 6.15
CA GLU A 95 5.39 7.01 5.25
C GLU A 95 5.84 7.01 3.78
N ASP A 96 7.15 7.08 3.52
CA ASP A 96 7.69 6.98 2.16
C ASP A 96 7.49 5.59 1.53
N GLY A 97 7.18 4.58 2.36
CA GLY A 97 6.78 3.24 1.94
C GLY A 97 5.34 3.14 1.41
N ASP A 98 4.52 4.17 1.65
CA ASP A 98 3.12 4.17 1.24
C ASP A 98 2.96 4.01 -0.27
N GLY A 99 2.12 3.05 -0.66
CA GLY A 99 1.80 2.78 -2.05
C GLY A 99 2.81 1.91 -2.80
N LEU A 100 4.00 1.60 -2.23
CA LEU A 100 5.00 0.75 -2.89
C LEU A 100 4.47 -0.66 -3.16
N ILE A 101 3.60 -1.20 -2.31
CA ILE A 101 2.94 -2.49 -2.51
C ILE A 101 2.22 -2.61 -3.87
N ASN A 102 1.80 -1.48 -4.45
CA ASN A 102 1.10 -1.50 -5.75
C ASN A 102 2.01 -1.95 -6.90
N TYR A 103 3.33 -1.83 -6.77
CA TYR A 103 4.25 -2.38 -7.76
C TYR A 103 4.23 -3.90 -7.72
N ALA A 104 4.34 -4.50 -6.53
CA ALA A 104 4.28 -5.96 -6.34
C ALA A 104 2.91 -6.53 -6.75
N LYS A 105 1.80 -5.81 -6.49
CA LYS A 105 0.45 -6.21 -6.91
C LYS A 105 0.26 -6.22 -8.43
N ARG A 106 0.97 -5.36 -9.17
CA ARG A 106 0.81 -5.22 -10.64
C ARG A 106 1.59 -6.23 -11.45
N ILE A 107 2.37 -7.09 -10.81
CA ILE A 107 3.04 -8.19 -11.49
C ILE A 107 1.96 -9.13 -12.05
N GLU A 108 2.16 -9.56 -13.29
CA GLU A 108 1.24 -10.45 -14.00
C GLU A 108 0.95 -11.71 -13.17
N ASP A 109 -0.28 -12.19 -13.19
CA ASP A 109 -0.79 -13.36 -12.46
C ASP A 109 -0.84 -13.27 -10.92
N ILE A 110 -0.33 -12.22 -10.31
CA ILE A 110 -0.39 -12.04 -8.85
C ILE A 110 -1.84 -11.78 -8.39
N LYS A 111 -2.30 -12.62 -7.46
CA LYS A 111 -3.61 -12.52 -6.79
C LYS A 111 -3.54 -11.72 -5.50
N VAL A 112 -2.48 -11.92 -4.74
CA VAL A 112 -2.22 -11.21 -3.48
C VAL A 112 -0.80 -10.69 -3.46
N ALA A 113 -0.65 -9.41 -3.11
CA ALA A 113 0.64 -8.81 -2.78
C ALA A 113 0.71 -8.51 -1.28
N ALA A 114 1.84 -8.78 -0.67
CA ALA A 114 2.16 -8.42 0.70
C ALA A 114 3.33 -7.44 0.73
N LEU A 115 3.22 -6.39 1.55
CA LEU A 115 4.34 -5.54 1.95
C LEU A 115 4.60 -5.78 3.43
N ILE A 116 5.79 -6.26 3.75
CA ILE A 116 6.25 -6.49 5.12
C ILE A 116 7.18 -5.32 5.48
N GLN A 117 6.69 -4.43 6.33
CA GLN A 117 7.45 -3.27 6.79
C GLN A 117 7.85 -3.43 8.24
N GLU A 118 9.13 -3.30 8.52
CA GLU A 118 9.66 -3.33 9.88
C GLU A 118 9.28 -2.04 10.63
N ASP A 119 8.71 -2.17 11.83
CA ASP A 119 8.30 -1.01 12.65
C ASP A 119 9.54 -0.34 13.27
N HIS A 120 9.69 0.96 13.04
CA HIS A 120 10.80 1.77 13.57
C HIS A 120 10.81 1.86 15.10
N ASN A 121 9.63 1.83 15.72
CA ASN A 121 9.46 2.01 17.16
C ASN A 121 9.32 0.69 17.93
N GLY A 122 9.19 -0.41 17.25
CA GLY A 122 9.00 -1.74 17.83
C GLY A 122 10.34 -2.41 18.14
N ASN A 123 10.76 -2.38 19.41
CA ASN A 123 11.69 -3.38 19.90
C ASN A 123 10.85 -4.56 20.38
N GLY A 124 10.95 -5.69 19.70
CA GLY A 124 10.33 -6.93 20.17
C GLY A 124 10.88 -7.35 21.55
N PRO A 125 10.16 -8.19 22.30
CA PRO A 125 10.57 -8.62 23.64
C PRO A 125 11.82 -9.51 23.64
N SER A 126 12.31 -9.93 22.48
CA SER A 126 13.55 -10.70 22.34
C SER A 126 14.48 -10.11 21.30
N GLU A 127 15.80 -10.33 21.46
CA GLU A 127 16.84 -9.80 20.54
C GLU A 127 16.69 -10.24 19.07
N ASN A 128 15.82 -11.23 18.79
CA ASN A 128 15.64 -11.80 17.45
C ASN A 128 14.24 -11.58 16.86
N GLN A 129 13.32 -10.91 17.56
CA GLN A 129 11.97 -10.65 17.09
C GLN A 129 11.73 -9.16 16.99
N ASN A 130 11.24 -8.72 15.85
CA ASN A 130 10.85 -7.35 15.60
C ASN A 130 9.34 -7.25 15.38
N MET A 131 8.80 -6.06 15.59
CA MET A 131 7.44 -5.76 15.20
C MET A 131 7.42 -5.42 13.70
N TYR A 132 6.47 -6.00 12.98
CA TYR A 132 6.25 -5.74 11.55
C TYR A 132 4.81 -5.33 11.31
N HIS A 133 4.63 -4.38 10.41
CA HIS A 133 3.34 -4.11 9.79
C HIS A 133 3.26 -4.84 8.44
N VAL A 134 2.25 -5.69 8.27
CA VAL A 134 2.01 -6.41 7.02
C VAL A 134 0.79 -5.82 6.34
N SER A 135 1.01 -5.17 5.21
CA SER A 135 -0.06 -4.73 4.32
C SER A 135 -0.35 -5.79 3.26
N LEU A 136 -1.63 -6.01 2.98
CA LEU A 136 -2.09 -6.95 1.95
C LEU A 136 -2.91 -6.22 0.90
N ARG A 137 -2.73 -6.58 -0.36
CA ARG A 137 -3.57 -6.13 -1.48
C ARG A 137 -3.97 -7.32 -2.34
N SER A 138 -5.22 -7.34 -2.79
CA SER A 138 -5.76 -8.36 -3.68
C SER A 138 -6.19 -7.76 -5.02
N ASP A 139 -6.24 -8.60 -6.06
CA ASP A 139 -6.87 -8.27 -7.34
C ASP A 139 -8.42 -8.32 -7.27
N GLY A 140 -8.98 -8.69 -6.12
CA GLY A 140 -10.40 -8.86 -5.86
C GLY A 140 -10.87 -10.32 -5.85
N SER A 141 -10.03 -11.27 -6.26
CA SER A 141 -10.37 -12.69 -6.24
C SER A 141 -10.21 -13.34 -4.84
N ILE A 142 -9.42 -12.73 -3.98
CA ILE A 142 -9.12 -13.21 -2.63
C ILE A 142 -9.49 -12.13 -1.62
N ASP A 143 -10.23 -12.49 -0.57
CA ASP A 143 -10.55 -11.60 0.54
C ASP A 143 -9.38 -11.51 1.53
N VAL A 144 -8.58 -10.45 1.39
CA VAL A 144 -7.43 -10.23 2.28
C VAL A 144 -7.81 -9.70 3.67
N ALA A 145 -9.05 -9.22 3.88
CA ALA A 145 -9.51 -8.85 5.21
C ALA A 145 -9.69 -10.10 6.09
N THR A 146 -10.20 -11.20 5.52
CA THR A 146 -10.27 -12.49 6.20
C THR A 146 -8.88 -12.98 6.61
N ILE A 147 -7.88 -12.86 5.72
CA ILE A 147 -6.49 -13.23 6.05
C ILE A 147 -5.96 -12.35 7.19
N ALA A 148 -6.10 -11.03 7.10
CA ALA A 148 -5.61 -10.11 8.12
C ALA A 148 -6.27 -10.36 9.49
N SER A 149 -7.55 -10.73 9.53
CA SER A 149 -8.28 -11.01 10.78
C SER A 149 -7.72 -12.22 11.54
N MET A 150 -7.10 -13.18 10.87
CA MET A 150 -6.44 -14.34 11.50
C MET A 150 -5.24 -13.93 12.37
N PHE A 151 -4.70 -12.72 12.13
CA PHE A 151 -3.57 -12.11 12.86
C PHE A 151 -4.01 -10.91 13.70
N GLY A 152 -5.31 -10.76 13.97
CA GLY A 152 -5.83 -9.64 14.77
C GLY A 152 -5.89 -8.30 14.02
N GLY A 153 -5.71 -8.32 12.71
CA GLY A 153 -5.83 -7.16 11.83
C GLY A 153 -7.21 -7.04 11.18
N GLY A 154 -7.28 -6.29 10.06
CA GLY A 154 -8.52 -6.09 9.32
C GLY A 154 -8.34 -5.15 8.14
N GLY A 155 -9.48 -4.75 7.55
CA GLY A 155 -9.53 -3.85 6.40
C GLY A 155 -10.67 -4.19 5.45
N HIS A 156 -10.48 -3.87 4.18
CA HIS A 156 -11.41 -4.21 3.10
C HIS A 156 -10.98 -5.53 2.41
N SER A 157 -11.90 -6.17 1.71
CA SER A 157 -11.64 -7.42 0.99
C SER A 157 -10.46 -7.34 0.00
N SER A 158 -10.20 -6.16 -0.58
CA SER A 158 -9.09 -5.93 -1.51
C SER A 158 -7.85 -5.25 -0.89
N ALA A 159 -7.95 -4.77 0.36
CA ALA A 159 -6.90 -4.00 1.04
C ALA A 159 -7.02 -4.13 2.55
N ALA A 160 -6.12 -4.86 3.18
CA ALA A 160 -6.13 -5.11 4.61
C ALA A 160 -4.70 -5.11 5.16
N GLY A 161 -4.55 -5.16 6.49
CA GLY A 161 -3.26 -5.24 7.13
C GLY A 161 -3.35 -5.69 8.58
N PHE A 162 -2.22 -6.08 9.13
CA PHE A 162 -2.07 -6.51 10.52
C PHE A 162 -0.65 -6.23 11.02
N ASN A 163 -0.51 -6.20 12.33
CA ASN A 163 0.80 -6.14 12.98
C ASN A 163 1.15 -7.51 13.53
N ILE A 164 2.41 -7.87 13.45
CA ILE A 164 2.90 -9.16 13.93
C ILE A 164 4.30 -9.01 14.51
N GLU A 165 4.52 -9.65 15.64
CA GLU A 165 5.81 -9.80 16.27
C GLU A 165 6.39 -11.17 15.90
N SER A 166 7.47 -11.18 15.12
CA SER A 166 8.08 -12.41 14.59
C SER A 166 9.44 -12.11 13.96
N THR A 167 10.04 -13.10 13.32
CA THR A 167 11.15 -12.92 12.41
C THR A 167 10.66 -12.68 10.99
N LEU A 168 11.42 -11.91 10.19
CA LEU A 168 11.09 -11.68 8.78
C LEU A 168 10.92 -13.00 8.01
N SER A 169 11.76 -14.00 8.28
CA SER A 169 11.70 -15.32 7.65
C SER A 169 10.40 -16.08 7.94
N GLU A 170 9.94 -16.01 9.19
CA GLU A 170 8.67 -16.66 9.59
C GLU A 170 7.49 -15.96 8.90
N ILE A 171 7.46 -14.63 8.87
CA ILE A 171 6.39 -13.88 8.20
C ILE A 171 6.35 -14.21 6.71
N LYS A 172 7.50 -14.23 6.03
CA LYS A 172 7.58 -14.63 4.62
C LYS A 172 7.04 -16.05 4.42
N SER A 173 7.43 -16.99 5.28
CA SER A 173 6.94 -18.36 5.23
C SER A 173 5.44 -18.46 5.42
N ILE A 174 4.86 -17.71 6.34
CA ILE A 174 3.41 -17.63 6.56
C ILE A 174 2.72 -17.14 5.28
N ILE A 175 3.18 -16.01 4.71
CA ILE A 175 2.56 -15.42 3.53
C ILE A 175 2.70 -16.35 2.30
N LEU A 176 3.87 -16.96 2.10
CA LEU A 176 4.07 -17.91 0.98
C LEU A 176 3.22 -19.17 1.14
N ASN A 177 2.98 -19.63 2.37
CA ASN A 177 2.11 -20.79 2.61
C ASN A 177 0.64 -20.49 2.29
N LEU A 178 0.18 -19.24 2.41
CA LEU A 178 -1.15 -18.85 1.94
C LEU A 178 -1.33 -19.11 0.44
N ALA A 179 -0.26 -18.98 -0.35
CA ALA A 179 -0.30 -19.30 -1.77
C ALA A 179 -0.68 -20.76 -2.07
N ASN A 180 -0.35 -21.69 -1.17
CA ASN A 180 -0.67 -23.12 -1.34
C ASN A 180 -2.17 -23.43 -1.17
N THR A 181 -2.94 -22.48 -0.63
CA THR A 181 -4.39 -22.58 -0.43
C THR A 181 -5.20 -21.84 -1.51
N MET A 182 -4.51 -21.17 -2.42
CA MET A 182 -5.05 -20.41 -3.55
C MET A 182 -4.87 -21.20 -4.87
#